data_a838bb67288bad8fbb53c8fb2f3277fd
#
_entry.id   a838bb67288bad8fbb53c8fb2f3277fd
#
_cell.length_a   1.000
_cell.length_b   1.000
_cell.length_c   1.000
_cell.angle_alpha   90.00
_cell.angle_beta   90.00
_cell.angle_gamma   90.00
#
_symmetry.space_group_name_H-M   'P 1'
#
loop_
_entity.id
_entity.type
_entity.pdbx_description
1 polymer ?
#
loop_
_entity_poly.entity_id
_entity_poly.type
_entity_poly.pdbx_seq_one_letter_code
_entity_poly.pdbx_strand_id
1 'polypeptide(L)'
;MDGFWNGTMTGEATLKEVIGRLGKAIETLEQAVGVRLESEQDYSEAEAEVQRMNADRAKLASELDNSEARAERLEEANKEVSRRLVTAMETIRAVLDR
;
A
#
# COMPACT_ATOMS: atom_id res chain seq x y z
N MET A 1 63.00 7.86 36.62
CA MET A 1 62.23 8.98 36.08
C MET A 1 61.75 8.72 34.65
N ASP A 2 62.59 8.16 33.77
CA ASP A 2 62.19 7.86 32.38
C ASP A 2 61.02 6.90 32.27
N GLY A 3 60.94 5.89 33.14
CA GLY A 3 59.81 4.97 33.16
C GLY A 3 58.47 5.58 33.52
N PHE A 4 58.48 6.60 34.40
CA PHE A 4 57.28 7.34 34.79
C PHE A 4 56.72 8.13 33.58
N TRP A 5 57.57 8.88 32.87
CA TRP A 5 57.21 9.66 31.72
C TRP A 5 56.68 8.77 30.59
N ASN A 6 57.33 7.67 30.32
CA ASN A 6 56.92 6.71 29.28
C ASN A 6 55.57 6.08 29.63
N GLY A 7 55.33 5.74 30.89
CA GLY A 7 54.07 5.24 31.35
C GLY A 7 52.94 6.23 31.20
N THR A 8 53.18 7.50 31.51
CA THR A 8 52.19 8.57 31.36
C THR A 8 51.86 8.85 29.89
N MET A 9 52.90 8.90 29.02
CA MET A 9 52.69 9.11 27.58
C MET A 9 51.97 7.94 26.94
N THR A 10 52.32 6.71 27.35
CA THR A 10 51.59 5.50 26.89
C THR A 10 50.15 5.48 27.36
N GLY A 11 49.89 5.94 28.61
CA GLY A 11 48.57 6.07 29.16
C GLY A 11 47.70 7.07 28.38
N GLU A 12 48.30 8.23 28.06
CA GLU A 12 47.60 9.25 27.24
C GLU A 12 47.32 8.76 25.83
N ALA A 13 48.28 8.09 25.19
CA ALA A 13 48.10 7.51 23.86
C ALA A 13 47.02 6.42 23.88
N THR A 14 46.97 5.59 24.90
CA THR A 14 45.93 4.58 25.09
C THR A 14 44.57 5.21 25.31
N LEU A 15 44.50 6.28 26.11
CA LEU A 15 43.29 7.04 26.36
C LEU A 15 42.74 7.65 25.06
N LYS A 16 43.61 8.26 24.27
CA LYS A 16 43.28 8.82 22.95
C LYS A 16 42.72 7.73 22.01
N GLU A 17 43.36 6.59 22.01
CA GLU A 17 42.91 5.44 21.19
C GLU A 17 41.54 4.96 21.62
N VAL A 18 41.30 4.82 22.90
CA VAL A 18 40.01 4.40 23.46
C VAL A 18 38.91 5.41 23.13
N ILE A 19 39.20 6.71 23.27
CA ILE A 19 38.25 7.77 22.92
C ILE A 19 37.97 7.75 21.41
N GLY A 20 38.98 7.53 20.58
CA GLY A 20 38.78 7.36 19.13
C GLY A 20 37.92 6.18 18.77
N ARG A 21 38.09 5.07 19.46
CA ARG A 21 37.24 3.88 19.28
C ARG A 21 35.81 4.15 19.72
N LEU A 22 35.63 4.83 20.82
CA LEU A 22 34.31 5.20 21.31
C LEU A 22 33.61 6.10 20.30
N GLY A 23 34.33 7.10 19.78
CA GLY A 23 33.80 8.00 18.74
C GLY A 23 33.34 7.25 17.50
N LYS A 24 34.15 6.31 17.02
CA LYS A 24 33.79 5.45 15.88
C LYS A 24 32.59 4.56 16.17
N ALA A 25 32.54 3.98 17.35
CA ALA A 25 31.40 3.15 17.77
C ALA A 25 30.10 3.97 17.80
N ILE A 26 30.17 5.20 18.30
CA ILE A 26 29.03 6.13 18.31
C ILE A 26 28.59 6.47 16.89
N GLU A 27 29.53 6.80 16.00
CA GLU A 27 29.23 7.06 14.59
C GLU A 27 28.54 5.88 13.92
N THR A 28 29.05 4.69 14.14
CA THR A 28 28.47 3.44 13.60
C THR A 28 27.06 3.25 14.12
N LEU A 29 26.84 3.50 15.40
CA LEU A 29 25.52 3.40 16.01
C LEU A 29 24.57 4.45 15.46
N GLU A 30 25.01 5.69 15.30
CA GLU A 30 24.20 6.75 14.71
C GLU A 30 23.77 6.41 13.29
N GLN A 31 24.67 5.86 12.48
CA GLN A 31 24.37 5.42 11.12
C GLN A 31 23.37 4.26 11.13
N ALA A 32 23.56 3.30 12.01
CA ALA A 32 22.64 2.16 12.13
C ALA A 32 21.24 2.61 12.54
N VAL A 33 21.15 3.53 13.50
CA VAL A 33 19.87 4.11 13.94
C VAL A 33 19.23 4.89 12.80
N GLY A 34 19.99 5.69 12.07
CA GLY A 34 19.50 6.44 10.92
C GLY A 34 18.90 5.55 9.84
N VAL A 35 19.61 4.48 9.48
CA VAL A 35 19.13 3.50 8.51
C VAL A 35 17.85 2.82 8.99
N ARG A 36 17.80 2.47 10.27
CA ARG A 36 16.62 1.83 10.85
C ARG A 36 15.41 2.75 10.87
N LEU A 37 15.62 4.03 11.20
CA LEU A 37 14.54 5.02 11.19
C LEU A 37 13.98 5.23 9.78
N GLU A 38 14.84 5.31 8.77
CA GLU A 38 14.43 5.38 7.37
C GLU A 38 13.63 4.14 6.97
N SER A 39 14.11 2.96 7.35
CA SER A 39 13.45 1.70 7.07
C SER A 39 12.06 1.63 7.73
N GLU A 40 11.93 2.09 8.97
CA GLU A 40 10.64 2.15 9.68
C GLU A 40 9.68 3.12 9.00
N GLN A 41 10.19 4.25 8.52
CA GLN A 41 9.37 5.22 7.80
C GLN A 41 8.88 4.65 6.46
N ASP A 42 9.75 3.97 5.72
CA ASP A 42 9.40 3.29 4.47
C ASP A 42 8.34 2.22 4.72
N TYR A 43 8.46 1.48 5.81
CA TYR A 43 7.48 0.48 6.23
C TYR A 43 6.13 1.12 6.53
N SER A 44 6.12 2.23 7.24
CA SER A 44 4.91 2.96 7.59
C SER A 44 4.20 3.49 6.33
N GLU A 45 4.97 4.03 5.39
CA GLU A 45 4.44 4.51 4.11
C GLU A 45 3.88 3.36 3.27
N ALA A 46 4.59 2.23 3.22
CA ALA A 46 4.14 1.03 2.51
C ALA A 46 2.85 0.48 3.12
N GLU A 47 2.75 0.47 4.43
CA GLU A 47 1.56 0.01 5.16
C GLU A 47 0.36 0.91 4.87
N ALA A 48 0.56 2.24 4.87
CA ALA A 48 -0.48 3.20 4.51
C ALA A 48 -0.93 3.02 3.06
N GLU A 49 0.00 2.73 2.16
CA GLU A 49 -0.30 2.46 0.74
C GLU A 49 -1.13 1.19 0.59
N VAL A 50 -0.76 0.12 1.30
CA VAL A 50 -1.51 -1.15 1.30
C VAL A 50 -2.94 -0.93 1.81
N GLN A 51 -3.11 -0.14 2.86
CA GLN A 51 -4.44 0.20 3.39
C GLN A 51 -5.28 0.97 2.37
N ARG A 52 -4.68 1.93 1.67
CA ARG A 52 -5.37 2.65 0.60
C ARG A 52 -5.76 1.74 -0.56
N MET A 53 -4.86 0.85 -0.96
CA MET A 53 -5.13 -0.14 -2.01
C MET A 53 -6.26 -1.08 -1.62
N ASN A 54 -6.29 -1.53 -0.37
CA ASN A 54 -7.36 -2.38 0.14
C ASN A 54 -8.71 -1.65 0.17
N ALA A 55 -8.71 -0.38 0.56
CA ALA A 55 -9.92 0.45 0.55
C ALA A 55 -10.43 0.67 -0.88
N ASP A 56 -9.54 0.96 -1.82
CA ASP A 56 -9.87 1.12 -3.24
C ASP A 56 -10.42 -0.18 -3.81
N ARG A 57 -9.82 -1.29 -3.45
CA ARG A 57 -10.24 -2.63 -3.87
C ARG A 57 -11.65 -2.94 -3.39
N ALA A 58 -11.95 -2.64 -2.14
CA ALA A 58 -13.29 -2.83 -1.56
C ALA A 58 -14.33 -1.95 -2.27
N LYS A 59 -13.96 -0.70 -2.57
CA LYS A 59 -14.81 0.23 -3.30
C LYS A 59 -15.10 -0.26 -4.72
N LEU A 60 -14.06 -0.70 -5.43
CA LEU A 60 -14.19 -1.24 -6.79
C LEU A 60 -15.05 -2.51 -6.80
N ALA A 61 -14.89 -3.40 -5.83
CA ALA A 61 -15.72 -4.59 -5.70
C ALA A 61 -17.19 -4.22 -5.51
N SER A 62 -17.47 -3.22 -4.68
CA SER A 62 -18.84 -2.72 -4.45
C SER A 62 -19.42 -2.08 -5.73
N GLU A 63 -18.64 -1.30 -6.44
CA GLU A 63 -19.06 -0.69 -7.71
C GLU A 63 -19.32 -1.75 -8.78
N LEU A 64 -18.49 -2.79 -8.83
CA LEU A 64 -18.67 -3.91 -9.74
C LEU A 64 -19.96 -4.64 -9.44
N ASP A 65 -20.25 -4.98 -8.19
CA ASP A 65 -21.48 -5.63 -7.78
C ASP A 65 -22.71 -4.80 -8.17
N ASN A 66 -22.64 -3.50 -7.95
CA ASN A 66 -23.73 -2.60 -8.33
C ASN A 66 -23.91 -2.53 -9.84
N SER A 67 -22.83 -2.53 -10.60
CA SER A 67 -22.88 -2.54 -12.06
C SER A 67 -23.45 -3.83 -12.61
N GLU A 68 -23.07 -4.96 -12.04
CA GLU A 68 -23.60 -6.27 -12.42
C GLU A 68 -25.09 -6.37 -12.13
N ALA A 69 -25.53 -5.92 -10.95
CA ALA A 69 -26.93 -5.90 -10.58
C ALA A 69 -27.77 -5.01 -11.52
N ARG A 70 -27.20 -3.86 -11.91
CA ARG A 70 -27.83 -2.95 -12.88
C ARG A 70 -27.93 -3.60 -14.26
N ALA A 71 -26.86 -4.25 -14.69
CA ALA A 71 -26.82 -4.93 -15.99
C ALA A 71 -27.87 -6.04 -16.05
N GLU A 72 -28.00 -6.83 -14.98
CA GLU A 72 -29.03 -7.88 -14.89
C GLU A 72 -30.44 -7.31 -14.97
N ARG A 73 -30.70 -6.21 -14.25
CA ARG A 73 -32.01 -5.55 -14.29
C ARG A 73 -32.35 -5.00 -15.69
N LEU A 74 -31.36 -4.42 -16.36
CA LEU A 74 -31.51 -3.94 -17.72
C LEU A 74 -31.76 -5.08 -18.70
N GLU A 75 -31.07 -6.19 -18.52
CA GLU A 75 -31.26 -7.38 -19.34
C GLU A 75 -32.67 -7.94 -19.19
N GLU A 76 -33.17 -8.05 -17.94
CA GLU A 76 -34.53 -8.50 -17.67
C GLU A 76 -35.57 -7.55 -18.24
N ALA A 77 -35.35 -6.24 -18.05
CA ALA A 77 -36.25 -5.21 -18.63
C ALA A 77 -36.27 -5.30 -20.14
N ASN A 78 -35.13 -5.51 -20.75
CA ASN A 78 -35.01 -5.65 -22.21
C ASN A 78 -35.75 -6.89 -22.73
N LYS A 79 -35.61 -8.01 -22.03
CA LYS A 79 -36.37 -9.22 -22.36
C LYS A 79 -37.88 -9.01 -22.25
N GLU A 80 -38.32 -8.34 -21.18
CA GLU A 80 -39.73 -8.03 -20.98
C GLU A 80 -40.29 -7.11 -22.05
N VAL A 81 -39.54 -6.05 -22.42
CA VAL A 81 -39.93 -5.14 -23.49
C VAL A 81 -39.98 -5.88 -24.82
N SER A 82 -39.01 -6.71 -25.13
CA SER A 82 -38.98 -7.51 -26.35
C SER A 82 -40.20 -8.44 -26.45
N ARG A 83 -40.56 -9.09 -25.35
CA ARG A 83 -41.74 -9.96 -25.28
C ARG A 83 -43.02 -9.17 -25.53
N ARG A 84 -43.16 -8.00 -24.92
CA ARG A 84 -44.35 -7.13 -25.11
C ARG A 84 -44.44 -6.64 -26.54
N LEU A 85 -43.29 -6.28 -27.16
CA LEU A 85 -43.26 -5.87 -28.57
C LEU A 85 -43.73 -7.00 -29.51
N VAL A 86 -43.23 -8.19 -29.29
CA VAL A 86 -43.65 -9.36 -30.09
C VAL A 86 -45.14 -9.61 -29.93
N THR A 87 -45.68 -9.57 -28.71
CA THR A 87 -47.10 -9.75 -28.44
C THR A 87 -47.94 -8.65 -29.11
N ALA A 88 -47.49 -7.40 -29.02
CA ALA A 88 -48.17 -6.28 -29.65
C ALA A 88 -48.20 -6.42 -31.19
N MET A 89 -47.08 -6.84 -31.78
CA MET A 89 -46.98 -7.06 -33.22
C MET A 89 -47.89 -8.19 -33.67
N GLU A 90 -47.98 -9.28 -32.91
CA GLU A 90 -48.88 -10.38 -33.18
C GLU A 90 -50.36 -9.93 -33.13
N THR A 91 -50.68 -9.11 -32.14
CA THR A 91 -52.04 -8.55 -32.00
C THR A 91 -52.42 -7.68 -33.18
N ILE A 92 -51.49 -6.76 -33.59
CA ILE A 92 -51.65 -5.90 -34.74
C ILE A 92 -51.84 -6.72 -36.02
N ARG A 93 -51.03 -7.74 -36.19
CA ARG A 93 -51.10 -8.63 -37.37
C ARG A 93 -52.44 -9.36 -37.42
N ALA A 94 -52.92 -9.87 -36.30
CA ALA A 94 -54.20 -10.53 -36.18
C ALA A 94 -55.37 -9.59 -36.52
N VAL A 95 -55.29 -8.35 -36.11
CA VAL A 95 -56.30 -7.33 -36.45
C VAL A 95 -56.29 -6.98 -37.94
N LEU A 96 -55.09 -6.84 -38.54
CA LEU A 96 -54.94 -6.52 -39.96
C LEU A 96 -55.39 -7.69 -40.88
N ASP A 97 -55.24 -8.90 -40.44
CA ASP A 97 -55.62 -10.10 -41.20
C ASP A 97 -57.13 -10.40 -41.14
N ARG A 98 -57.85 -9.66 -40.30
CA ARG A 98 -59.30 -9.72 -40.27
C ARG A 98 -59.88 -8.99 -41.48
#